data_35a7ff538953a8b34d8e39657609a51d
#
_entry.id   35a7ff538953a8b34d8e39657609a51d
#
_cell.length_a   1.000
_cell.length_b   1.000
_cell.length_c   1.000
_cell.angle_alpha   90.00
_cell.angle_beta   90.00
_cell.angle_gamma   90.00
#
_symmetry.space_group_name_H-M   'P 1'
#
loop_
_entity.id
_entity.type
_entity.pdbx_description
1 polymer ?
#
loop_
_entity_poly.entity_id
_entity_poly.type
_entity_poly.pdbx_seq_one_letter_code
_entity_poly.pdbx_strand_id
1 'polypeptide(L)'
;MEASIVTTAPDAQVRKNAKGMTGWMKFIGIMTIIGGALNALSIVGILWAWIPIWLGVVLTQAGSKAGEYADKGDTASLEAMTGKLKSYFMLCGILMIVSIAVGIIAAAVSVLLLATGVLSSSSLMDYFNRFR
;
A
#
# COMPACT_ATOMS: atom_id res chain seq x y z
N MET A 1 20.55 3.04 -40.75
CA MET A 1 19.28 3.78 -40.64
C MET A 1 18.20 3.01 -39.91
N GLU A 2 18.05 1.73 -40.06
CA GLU A 2 17.04 0.93 -39.36
C GLU A 2 17.31 0.76 -37.85
N ALA A 3 18.57 0.68 -37.42
CA ALA A 3 18.92 0.55 -35.99
C ALA A 3 18.53 1.78 -35.15
N SER A 4 18.49 2.98 -35.72
CA SER A 4 18.11 4.22 -35.05
C SER A 4 16.58 4.36 -34.87
N ILE A 5 15.81 3.78 -35.77
CA ILE A 5 14.34 3.83 -35.75
C ILE A 5 13.78 2.88 -34.68
N VAL A 6 14.44 1.73 -34.49
CA VAL A 6 14.04 0.74 -33.48
C VAL A 6 14.30 1.22 -32.05
N THR A 7 15.33 2.05 -31.85
CA THR A 7 15.69 2.56 -30.51
C THR A 7 14.83 3.73 -30.08
N THR A 8 14.35 4.56 -30.99
CA THR A 8 13.54 5.74 -30.64
C THR A 8 12.06 5.44 -30.35
N ALA A 9 11.50 4.45 -30.99
CA ALA A 9 10.08 4.10 -30.80
C ALA A 9 9.77 3.49 -29.40
N PRO A 10 10.55 2.53 -28.89
CA PRO A 10 10.39 2.03 -27.53
C PRO A 10 10.57 3.11 -26.46
N ASP A 11 11.58 3.96 -26.61
CA ASP A 11 11.85 5.04 -25.65
C ASP A 11 10.72 6.07 -25.59
N ALA A 12 10.19 6.46 -26.74
CA ALA A 12 9.05 7.39 -26.81
C ALA A 12 7.79 6.79 -26.16
N GLN A 13 7.53 5.51 -26.36
CA GLN A 13 6.40 4.82 -25.75
C GLN A 13 6.56 4.67 -24.24
N VAL A 14 7.76 4.31 -23.78
CA VAL A 14 8.08 4.20 -22.35
C VAL A 14 7.92 5.56 -21.66
N ARG A 15 8.39 6.63 -22.25
CA ARG A 15 8.23 7.99 -21.71
C ARG A 15 6.77 8.42 -21.63
N LYS A 16 5.97 8.12 -22.66
CA LYS A 16 4.54 8.39 -22.67
C LYS A 16 3.82 7.64 -21.55
N ASN A 17 4.15 6.38 -21.37
CA ASN A 17 3.59 5.55 -20.30
C ASN A 17 4.02 6.07 -18.91
N ALA A 18 5.29 6.42 -18.73
CA ALA A 18 5.81 7.00 -17.49
C ALA A 18 5.07 8.30 -17.14
N LYS A 19 4.79 9.16 -18.12
CA LYS A 19 4.02 10.39 -17.93
C LYS A 19 2.59 10.10 -17.47
N GLY A 20 1.91 9.12 -18.08
CA GLY A 20 0.57 8.70 -17.68
C GLY A 20 0.52 8.12 -16.27
N MET A 21 1.55 7.38 -15.88
CA MET A 21 1.64 6.76 -14.55
C MET A 21 1.93 7.78 -13.44
N THR A 22 2.64 8.87 -13.74
CA THR A 22 3.09 9.86 -12.74
C THR A 22 1.93 10.40 -11.90
N GLY A 23 0.83 10.77 -12.52
CA GLY A 23 -0.35 11.31 -11.83
C GLY A 23 -0.99 10.27 -10.92
N TRP A 24 -1.19 9.08 -11.42
CA TRP A 24 -1.79 7.98 -10.68
C TRP A 24 -0.92 7.53 -9.49
N MET A 25 0.39 7.44 -9.68
CA MET A 25 1.33 7.06 -8.61
C MET A 25 1.33 8.10 -7.48
N LYS A 26 1.34 9.39 -7.82
CA LYS A 26 1.25 10.47 -6.83
C LYS A 26 -0.10 10.46 -6.13
N PHE A 27 -1.19 10.30 -6.87
CA PHE A 27 -2.53 10.24 -6.30
C PHE A 27 -2.67 9.08 -5.29
N ILE A 28 -2.30 7.87 -5.69
CA ILE A 28 -2.36 6.69 -4.82
C ILE A 28 -1.42 6.88 -3.62
N GLY A 29 -0.21 7.42 -3.82
CA GLY A 29 0.73 7.69 -2.74
C GLY A 29 0.16 8.66 -1.69
N ILE A 30 -0.45 9.76 -2.13
CA ILE A 30 -1.09 10.73 -1.24
C ILE A 30 -2.29 10.11 -0.51
N MET A 31 -3.15 9.37 -1.22
CA MET A 31 -4.29 8.69 -0.61
C MET A 31 -3.87 7.66 0.43
N THR A 32 -2.77 6.96 0.18
CA THR A 32 -2.18 6.01 1.14
C THR A 32 -1.67 6.71 2.39
N ILE A 33 -1.04 7.88 2.26
CA ILE A 33 -0.60 8.70 3.39
C ILE A 33 -1.80 9.17 4.21
N ILE A 34 -2.85 9.68 3.55
CA ILE A 34 -4.08 10.14 4.22
C ILE A 34 -4.74 8.98 4.95
N GLY A 35 -4.88 7.83 4.31
CA GLY A 35 -5.44 6.62 4.91
C GLY A 35 -4.62 6.15 6.13
N GLY A 36 -3.29 6.21 6.04
CA GLY A 36 -2.39 5.92 7.16
C GLY A 36 -2.57 6.91 8.33
N ALA A 37 -2.69 8.20 8.02
CA ALA A 37 -2.92 9.23 9.04
C ALA A 37 -4.28 9.07 9.73
N LEU A 38 -5.35 8.76 8.98
CA LEU A 38 -6.66 8.46 9.56
C LEU A 38 -6.64 7.19 10.43
N ASN A 39 -5.90 6.18 10.01
CA ASN A 39 -5.72 4.96 10.80
C ASN A 39 -4.96 5.22 12.10
N ALA A 40 -4.03 6.19 12.11
CA ALA A 40 -3.30 6.60 13.31
C ALA A 40 -4.20 7.21 14.41
N LEU A 41 -5.40 7.68 14.08
CA LEU A 41 -6.38 8.15 15.06
C LEU A 41 -6.95 7.03 15.92
N SER A 42 -6.82 5.79 15.50
CA SER A 42 -7.19 4.60 16.28
C SER A 42 -6.02 4.18 17.18
N ILE A 43 -6.28 3.81 18.43
CA ILE A 43 -5.25 3.39 19.39
C ILE A 43 -4.43 2.20 18.84
N VAL A 44 -5.09 1.25 18.19
CA VAL A 44 -4.43 0.12 17.51
C VAL A 44 -3.73 0.57 16.24
N GLY A 45 -4.27 1.57 15.54
CA GLY A 45 -3.75 2.10 14.29
C GLY A 45 -2.43 2.84 14.45
N ILE A 46 -2.15 3.44 15.61
CA ILE A 46 -0.87 4.16 15.86
C ILE A 46 0.34 3.26 15.62
N LEU A 47 0.30 2.03 16.10
CA LEU A 47 1.41 1.08 15.93
C LEU A 47 1.64 0.66 14.47
N TRP A 48 0.60 0.70 13.64
CA TRP A 48 0.65 0.24 12.24
C TRP A 48 0.63 1.38 11.22
N ALA A 49 0.26 2.60 11.64
CA ALA A 49 0.07 3.74 10.73
C ALA A 49 1.34 4.19 10.01
N TRP A 50 2.52 3.99 10.61
CA TRP A 50 3.80 4.38 10.01
C TRP A 50 4.08 3.62 8.70
N ILE A 51 3.59 2.38 8.59
CA ILE A 51 3.81 1.53 7.40
C ILE A 51 3.14 2.11 6.15
N PRO A 52 1.80 2.36 6.13
CA PRO A 52 1.15 2.96 4.96
C PRO A 52 1.65 4.36 4.66
N ILE A 53 2.01 5.15 5.67
CA ILE A 53 2.60 6.47 5.46
C ILE A 53 3.92 6.35 4.71
N TRP A 54 4.80 5.45 5.14
CA TRP A 54 6.09 5.24 4.47
C TRP A 54 5.92 4.68 3.05
N LEU A 55 5.01 3.73 2.85
CA LEU A 55 4.67 3.23 1.51
C LEU A 55 4.19 4.35 0.59
N GLY A 56 3.31 5.22 1.09
CA GLY A 56 2.81 6.36 0.33
C GLY A 56 3.93 7.33 -0.08
N VAL A 57 4.89 7.58 0.82
CA VAL A 57 6.06 8.41 0.52
C VAL A 57 6.92 7.78 -0.58
N VAL A 58 7.21 6.48 -0.49
CA VAL A 58 8.00 5.78 -1.52
C VAL A 58 7.31 5.82 -2.88
N LEU A 59 6.00 5.60 -2.91
CA LEU A 59 5.23 5.65 -4.16
C LEU A 59 5.17 7.05 -4.76
N THR A 60 5.01 8.08 -3.92
CA THR A 60 5.03 9.48 -4.38
C THR A 60 6.40 9.85 -4.95
N GLN A 61 7.49 9.39 -4.35
CA GLN A 61 8.85 9.57 -4.87
C GLN A 61 9.04 8.84 -6.22
N ALA A 62 8.53 7.62 -6.35
CA ALA A 62 8.57 6.89 -7.60
C ALA A 62 7.81 7.65 -8.71
N GLY A 63 6.62 8.20 -8.39
CA GLY A 63 5.85 9.04 -9.31
C GLY A 63 6.58 10.31 -9.74
N SER A 64 7.32 10.94 -8.83
CA SER A 64 8.15 12.11 -9.17
C SER A 64 9.27 11.74 -10.13
N LYS A 65 9.94 10.61 -9.91
CA LYS A 65 10.99 10.12 -10.81
C LYS A 65 10.46 9.68 -12.18
N ALA A 66 9.24 9.12 -12.20
CA ALA A 66 8.55 8.80 -13.45
C ALA A 66 8.28 10.08 -14.29
N GLY A 67 7.84 11.17 -13.63
CA GLY A 67 7.67 12.46 -14.30
C GLY A 67 8.98 13.03 -14.82
N GLU A 68 10.04 13.00 -14.03
CA GLU A 68 11.36 13.47 -14.41
C GLU A 68 11.91 12.70 -15.62
N TYR A 69 11.77 11.39 -15.63
CA TYR A 69 12.12 10.56 -16.79
C TYR A 69 11.27 10.90 -18.03
N ALA A 70 9.98 11.11 -17.86
CA ALA A 70 9.08 11.48 -18.97
C ALA A 70 9.49 12.80 -19.63
N ASP A 71 9.95 13.77 -18.84
CA ASP A 71 10.34 15.10 -19.33
C ASP A 71 11.76 15.12 -19.90
N LYS A 72 12.73 14.53 -19.20
CA LYS A 72 14.15 14.59 -19.56
C LYS A 72 14.63 13.41 -20.41
N GLY A 73 14.00 12.24 -20.29
CA GLY A 73 14.39 11.00 -20.96
C GLY A 73 15.71 10.42 -20.44
N ASP A 74 16.11 10.78 -19.21
CA ASP A 74 17.37 10.37 -18.64
C ASP A 74 17.24 8.95 -18.00
N THR A 75 18.25 8.11 -18.24
CA THR A 75 18.28 6.73 -17.73
C THR A 75 18.43 6.66 -16.23
N ALA A 76 19.04 7.65 -15.58
CA ALA A 76 19.21 7.71 -14.13
C ALA A 76 17.85 7.89 -13.42
N SER A 77 16.97 8.72 -13.98
CA SER A 77 15.60 8.87 -13.46
C SER A 77 14.76 7.61 -13.65
N LEU A 78 14.95 6.89 -14.75
CA LEU A 78 14.29 5.61 -15.01
C LEU A 78 14.74 4.55 -13.98
N GLU A 79 16.05 4.45 -13.75
CA GLU A 79 16.63 3.53 -12.76
C GLU A 79 16.13 3.84 -11.35
N ALA A 80 16.13 5.12 -10.97
CA ALA A 80 15.63 5.57 -9.67
C ALA A 80 14.12 5.26 -9.49
N MET A 81 13.30 5.49 -10.50
CA MET A 81 11.88 5.13 -10.53
C MET A 81 11.69 3.64 -10.32
N THR A 82 12.39 2.83 -11.11
CA THR A 82 12.29 1.36 -11.06
C THR A 82 12.73 0.81 -9.71
N GLY A 83 13.80 1.35 -9.12
CA GLY A 83 14.29 1.01 -7.80
C GLY A 83 13.26 1.32 -6.70
N LYS A 84 12.61 2.48 -6.76
CA LYS A 84 11.55 2.85 -5.81
C LYS A 84 10.32 1.95 -5.96
N LEU A 85 9.92 1.64 -7.18
CA LEU A 85 8.82 0.70 -7.45
C LEU A 85 9.13 -0.70 -6.92
N LYS A 86 10.34 -1.20 -7.16
CA LYS A 86 10.79 -2.50 -6.62
C LYS A 86 10.64 -2.53 -5.09
N SER A 87 11.13 -1.50 -4.41
CA SER A 87 11.01 -1.39 -2.95
C SER A 87 9.56 -1.35 -2.48
N TYR A 88 8.71 -0.59 -3.18
CA TYR A 88 7.29 -0.49 -2.89
C TYR A 88 6.59 -1.85 -3.00
N PHE A 89 6.78 -2.56 -4.11
CA PHE A 89 6.14 -3.87 -4.32
C PHE A 89 6.68 -4.95 -3.38
N MET A 90 7.97 -4.92 -3.06
CA MET A 90 8.55 -5.83 -2.07
C MET A 90 7.91 -5.64 -0.69
N LEU A 91 7.76 -4.40 -0.24
CA LEU A 91 7.11 -4.08 1.02
C LEU A 91 5.63 -4.46 1.02
N CYS A 92 4.91 -4.17 -0.06
CA CYS A 92 3.51 -4.59 -0.22
C CYS A 92 3.38 -6.12 -0.15
N GLY A 93 4.27 -6.85 -0.79
CA GLY A 93 4.28 -8.32 -0.75
C GLY A 93 4.48 -8.86 0.68
N ILE A 94 5.46 -8.33 1.41
CA ILE A 94 5.71 -8.71 2.81
C ILE A 94 4.49 -8.40 3.68
N LEU A 95 3.92 -7.20 3.55
CA LEU A 95 2.72 -6.80 4.31
C LEU A 95 1.51 -7.68 3.99
N MET A 96 1.34 -8.08 2.75
CA MET A 96 0.26 -8.97 2.34
C MET A 96 0.38 -10.35 3.02
N ILE A 97 1.57 -10.91 3.06
CA ILE A 97 1.83 -12.20 3.74
C ILE A 97 1.55 -12.06 5.24
N VAL A 98 2.06 -11.01 5.88
CA VAL A 98 1.83 -10.75 7.31
C VAL A 98 0.33 -10.55 7.59
N SER A 99 -0.38 -9.81 6.74
CA SER A 99 -1.82 -9.57 6.90
C SER A 99 -2.64 -10.86 6.80
N ILE A 100 -2.27 -11.75 5.88
CA ILE A 100 -2.94 -13.07 5.76
C ILE A 100 -2.70 -13.90 7.02
N ALA A 101 -1.45 -13.95 7.52
CA ALA A 101 -1.13 -14.69 8.73
C ALA A 101 -1.92 -14.18 9.95
N VAL A 102 -1.94 -12.86 10.15
CA VAL A 102 -2.70 -12.21 11.23
C VAL A 102 -4.21 -12.45 11.06
N GLY A 103 -4.71 -12.40 9.82
CA GLY A 103 -6.12 -12.67 9.52
C GLY A 103 -6.54 -14.10 9.88
N ILE A 104 -5.70 -15.09 9.59
CA ILE A 104 -5.96 -16.49 9.95
C ILE A 104 -5.99 -16.66 11.47
N ILE A 105 -5.04 -16.06 12.20
CA ILE A 105 -5.00 -16.10 13.66
C ILE A 105 -6.24 -15.43 14.25
N ALA A 106 -6.61 -14.25 13.75
CA ALA A 106 -7.79 -13.53 14.20
C ALA A 106 -9.09 -14.32 13.96
N ALA A 107 -9.21 -14.98 12.80
CA ALA A 107 -10.34 -15.85 12.48
C ALA A 107 -10.42 -17.05 13.43
N ALA A 108 -9.29 -17.72 13.71
CA ALA A 108 -9.22 -18.85 14.62
C ALA A 108 -9.62 -18.44 16.05
N VAL A 109 -9.13 -17.31 16.54
CA VAL A 109 -9.50 -16.74 17.84
C VAL A 109 -11.00 -16.40 17.91
N SER A 110 -11.54 -15.78 16.84
CA SER A 110 -12.97 -15.44 16.77
C SER A 110 -13.86 -16.69 16.84
N VAL A 111 -13.50 -17.73 16.10
CA VAL A 111 -14.24 -19.01 16.15
C VAL A 111 -14.17 -19.63 17.55
N LEU A 112 -13.00 -19.60 18.20
CA LEU A 112 -12.84 -20.13 19.56
C LEU A 112 -13.70 -19.34 20.56
N LEU A 113 -13.73 -18.01 20.49
CA LEU A 113 -14.53 -17.16 21.36
C LEU A 113 -16.04 -17.38 21.16
N LEU A 114 -16.47 -17.62 19.94
CA LEU A 114 -17.86 -17.98 19.64
C LEU A 114 -18.21 -19.38 20.18
N ALA A 115 -17.30 -20.37 20.01
CA ALA A 115 -17.49 -21.73 20.48
C ALA A 115 -17.53 -21.83 22.03
N THR A 116 -16.74 -20.99 22.71
CA THR A 116 -16.74 -20.93 24.20
C THR A 116 -17.90 -20.12 24.76
N GLY A 117 -18.78 -19.56 23.94
CA GLY A 117 -19.94 -18.77 24.37
C GLY A 117 -19.61 -17.40 24.99
N VAL A 118 -18.32 -16.99 24.99
CA VAL A 118 -17.90 -15.71 25.56
C VAL A 118 -18.53 -14.52 24.84
N LEU A 119 -18.80 -14.67 23.52
CA LEU A 119 -19.47 -13.66 22.68
C LEU A 119 -20.93 -13.99 22.39
N SER A 120 -21.52 -14.97 23.06
CA SER A 120 -22.94 -15.28 22.87
C SER A 120 -23.80 -14.18 23.51
N SER A 121 -24.85 -13.78 22.80
CA SER A 121 -25.81 -12.77 23.26
C SER A 121 -26.47 -13.13 24.62
N SER A 122 -26.49 -14.40 24.96
CA SER A 122 -26.96 -14.88 26.27
C SER A 122 -26.08 -14.39 27.42
N SER A 123 -24.78 -14.34 27.26
CA SER A 123 -23.85 -13.85 28.29
C SER A 123 -24.04 -12.36 28.57
N LEU A 124 -24.30 -11.56 27.56
CA LEU A 124 -24.58 -10.14 27.71
C LEU A 124 -25.93 -9.90 28.35
N MET A 125 -26.97 -10.68 28.01
CA MET A 125 -28.30 -10.61 28.62
C MET A 125 -28.26 -11.00 30.08
N ASP A 126 -27.49 -12.02 30.46
CA ASP A 126 -27.29 -12.42 31.84
C ASP A 126 -26.58 -11.33 32.67
N TYR A 127 -25.60 -10.67 32.10
CA TYR A 127 -24.95 -9.52 32.74
C TYR A 127 -25.94 -8.38 32.99
N PHE A 128 -26.72 -7.98 31.98
CA PHE A 128 -27.73 -6.93 32.14
C PHE A 128 -28.84 -7.28 33.13
N ASN A 129 -29.30 -8.54 33.20
CA ASN A 129 -30.29 -8.99 34.12
C ASN A 129 -29.78 -9.04 35.57
N ARG A 130 -28.49 -9.19 35.78
CA ARG A 130 -27.87 -9.25 37.11
C ARG A 130 -27.77 -7.88 37.80
N PHE A 131 -27.81 -6.81 37.02
CA PHE A 131 -27.74 -5.44 37.52
C PHE A 131 -29.10 -4.71 37.54
N ARG A 132 -30.18 -5.41 37.22
CA ARG A 132 -31.56 -4.93 37.30
C ARG A 132 -32.25 -5.46 38.55
#